data_dd29b1d63b09fe4341d62a1073cb3b1e
#
_entry.id   dd29b1d63b09fe4341d62a1073cb3b1e
#
_cell.length_a   1.000
_cell.length_b   1.000
_cell.length_c   1.000
_cell.angle_alpha   90.00
_cell.angle_beta   90.00
_cell.angle_gamma   90.00
#
_symmetry.space_group_name_H-M   'P 1'
#
loop_
_entity.id
_entity.type
_entity.pdbx_description
1 polymer ?
#
loop_
_entity_poly.entity_id
_entity_poly.type
_entity_poly.pdbx_seq_one_letter_code
_entity_poly.pdbx_strand_id
1 'polypeptide(L)'
;MNNTEAKLITAVLNDKQVHVLLQANIDNLLRTHNDVWNFIRQYSENNQSVPPVSLVVEKFRDFTPIDGVGATKHHLEELQSEYLNDSLKDILRNAAGEVQSGNGNNALEHLITKTSELKKNTAAIRDIDATDLNSAVAYFENLKKMSDLGQVGIKTGLPGFDNYLPSGIMPGQLGVFLAYPGIGKSWLALYFAVQAWKQGRSPLVISLEMSETEVRNRVFAIMGEGLWSHRKLSNGEVEIDMLKKWHADKLQGKPEFHIISNDNGGEVTPSVIRGKIDQYKPDFVVVDYLQLCLQIKNQITKQYV
;
A
#
# COMPACT_ATOMS: atom_id res chain seq x y z
N MET A 1 -29.63 -15.22 12.73
CA MET A 1 -29.97 -14.20 11.70
C MET A 1 -29.19 -12.95 12.00
N ASN A 2 -28.45 -12.43 11.04
CA ASN A 2 -27.59 -11.27 11.28
C ASN A 2 -28.46 -10.01 11.30
N ASN A 3 -28.83 -9.56 12.51
CA ASN A 3 -29.74 -8.45 12.74
C ASN A 3 -29.16 -7.12 12.25
N THR A 4 -27.81 -7.00 12.20
CA THR A 4 -27.09 -5.77 11.83
C THR A 4 -27.24 -5.46 10.34
N GLU A 5 -27.19 -6.45 9.45
CA GLU A 5 -27.44 -6.24 8.02
C GLU A 5 -28.86 -5.76 7.75
N ALA A 6 -29.87 -6.37 8.37
CA ALA A 6 -31.26 -5.98 8.21
C ALA A 6 -31.50 -4.56 8.77
N LYS A 7 -30.89 -4.19 9.90
CA LYS A 7 -30.94 -2.82 10.45
C LYS A 7 -30.35 -1.81 9.48
N LEU A 8 -29.15 -2.11 8.93
CA LEU A 8 -28.50 -1.22 7.98
C LEU A 8 -29.34 -0.99 6.72
N ILE A 9 -29.84 -2.07 6.11
CA ILE A 9 -30.68 -1.97 4.92
C ILE A 9 -31.96 -1.18 5.23
N THR A 10 -32.61 -1.42 6.38
CA THR A 10 -33.78 -0.69 6.78
C THR A 10 -33.48 0.81 7.01
N ALA A 11 -32.36 1.12 7.66
CA ALA A 11 -31.93 2.50 7.87
C ALA A 11 -31.72 3.23 6.54
N VAL A 12 -31.04 2.59 5.57
CA VAL A 12 -30.83 3.17 4.23
C VAL A 12 -32.13 3.43 3.49
N LEU A 13 -33.09 2.52 3.57
CA LEU A 13 -34.39 2.69 2.94
C LEU A 13 -35.16 3.87 3.57
N ASN A 14 -35.07 4.05 4.89
CA ASN A 14 -35.72 5.14 5.63
C ASN A 14 -35.01 6.48 5.40
N ASP A 15 -33.67 6.53 5.54
CA ASP A 15 -32.85 7.75 5.42
C ASP A 15 -32.65 8.16 3.95
N LYS A 16 -32.90 7.25 3.01
CA LYS A 16 -32.66 7.43 1.56
C LYS A 16 -31.17 7.69 1.23
N GLN A 17 -30.26 7.20 2.07
CA GLN A 17 -28.81 7.46 1.95
C GLN A 17 -28.05 6.30 1.28
N VAL A 18 -28.51 5.82 0.11
CA VAL A 18 -27.85 4.75 -0.65
C VAL A 18 -26.39 5.08 -0.99
N HIS A 19 -26.08 6.36 -1.24
CA HIS A 19 -24.74 6.81 -1.56
C HIS A 19 -23.72 6.50 -0.46
N VAL A 20 -24.12 6.51 0.81
CA VAL A 20 -23.23 6.17 1.95
C VAL A 20 -22.73 4.73 1.85
N LEU A 21 -23.58 3.81 1.43
CA LEU A 21 -23.23 2.40 1.27
C LEU A 21 -22.42 2.15 -0.01
N LEU A 22 -22.69 2.90 -1.08
CA LEU A 22 -21.88 2.84 -2.29
C LEU A 22 -20.45 3.31 -2.03
N GLN A 23 -20.27 4.38 -1.28
CA GLN A 23 -18.94 4.88 -0.88
C GLN A 23 -18.19 3.89 0.04
N ALA A 24 -18.93 3.21 0.92
CA ALA A 24 -18.35 2.22 1.83
C ALA A 24 -18.02 0.88 1.18
N ASN A 25 -18.40 0.66 -0.10
CA ASN A 25 -18.19 -0.59 -0.85
C ASN A 25 -18.65 -1.82 -0.05
N ILE A 26 -19.88 -1.82 0.41
CA ILE A 26 -20.42 -2.82 1.33
C ILE A 26 -20.66 -4.20 0.71
N ASP A 27 -20.49 -4.36 -0.60
CA ASP A 27 -20.75 -5.62 -1.31
C ASP A 27 -20.01 -6.82 -0.68
N ASN A 28 -18.82 -6.58 -0.12
CA ASN A 28 -18.03 -7.61 0.56
C ASN A 28 -18.37 -7.78 2.05
N LEU A 29 -19.16 -6.86 2.63
CA LEU A 29 -19.49 -6.88 4.06
C LEU A 29 -20.78 -7.66 4.33
N LEU A 30 -21.70 -7.70 3.35
CA LEU A 30 -22.96 -8.40 3.48
C LEU A 30 -22.77 -9.90 3.24
N ARG A 31 -23.40 -10.71 4.09
CA ARG A 31 -23.38 -12.18 4.00
C ARG A 31 -24.74 -12.77 3.62
N THR A 32 -25.79 -12.17 4.11
CA THR A 32 -27.16 -12.71 4.01
C THR A 32 -28.06 -11.91 3.08
N HIS A 33 -27.89 -10.60 3.00
CA HIS A 33 -28.80 -9.69 2.30
C HIS A 33 -28.19 -9.05 1.04
N ASN A 34 -27.25 -9.72 0.40
CA ASN A 34 -26.63 -9.26 -0.85
C ASN A 34 -27.64 -9.04 -1.97
N ASP A 35 -28.61 -9.93 -2.11
CA ASP A 35 -29.64 -9.84 -3.15
C ASP A 35 -30.55 -8.61 -2.95
N VAL A 36 -30.90 -8.33 -1.69
CA VAL A 36 -31.67 -7.15 -1.30
C VAL A 36 -30.90 -5.88 -1.62
N TRP A 37 -29.63 -5.84 -1.24
CA TRP A 37 -28.75 -4.69 -1.54
C TRP A 37 -28.57 -4.48 -3.04
N ASN A 38 -28.30 -5.52 -3.80
CA ASN A 38 -28.16 -5.44 -5.25
C ASN A 38 -29.43 -4.87 -5.92
N PHE A 39 -30.59 -5.28 -5.44
CA PHE A 39 -31.85 -4.72 -5.92
C PHE A 39 -32.00 -3.24 -5.59
N ILE A 40 -31.69 -2.82 -4.36
CA ILE A 40 -31.75 -1.41 -3.94
C ILE A 40 -30.82 -0.56 -4.79
N ARG A 41 -29.58 -1.04 -5.04
CA ARG A 41 -28.58 -0.38 -5.87
C ARG A 41 -29.07 -0.21 -7.30
N GLN A 42 -29.49 -1.28 -7.97
CA GLN A 42 -29.98 -1.24 -9.35
C GLN A 42 -31.24 -0.37 -9.49
N TYR A 43 -32.15 -0.45 -8.51
CA TYR A 43 -33.35 0.39 -8.52
C TYR A 43 -32.97 1.87 -8.42
N SER A 44 -32.02 2.20 -7.53
CA SER A 44 -31.57 3.57 -7.33
C SER A 44 -30.84 4.12 -8.55
N GLU A 45 -30.03 3.32 -9.23
CA GLU A 45 -29.35 3.67 -10.48
C GLU A 45 -30.36 3.96 -11.61
N ASN A 46 -31.37 3.10 -11.76
CA ASN A 46 -32.35 3.21 -12.86
C ASN A 46 -33.41 4.32 -12.63
N ASN A 47 -33.79 4.53 -11.39
CA ASN A 47 -34.92 5.43 -11.06
C ASN A 47 -34.51 6.73 -10.37
N GLN A 48 -33.18 6.91 -10.09
CA GLN A 48 -32.64 8.05 -9.32
C GLN A 48 -33.37 8.28 -7.98
N SER A 49 -33.90 7.20 -7.41
CA SER A 49 -34.67 7.21 -6.16
C SER A 49 -34.52 5.89 -5.43
N VAL A 50 -34.61 5.92 -4.10
CA VAL A 50 -34.54 4.71 -3.27
C VAL A 50 -35.89 3.97 -3.31
N PRO A 51 -35.91 2.64 -3.47
CA PRO A 51 -37.19 1.92 -3.46
C PRO A 51 -37.90 2.06 -2.13
N PRO A 52 -39.24 2.14 -2.12
CA PRO A 52 -39.99 2.12 -0.87
C PRO A 52 -39.83 0.75 -0.15
N VAL A 53 -39.86 0.77 1.18
CA VAL A 53 -39.70 -0.43 2.01
C VAL A 53 -40.73 -1.51 1.61
N SER A 54 -41.98 -1.14 1.32
CA SER A 54 -43.03 -2.06 0.88
C SER A 54 -42.65 -2.85 -0.37
N LEU A 55 -42.02 -2.22 -1.36
CA LEU A 55 -41.59 -2.88 -2.59
C LEU A 55 -40.47 -3.89 -2.33
N VAL A 56 -39.55 -3.56 -1.41
CA VAL A 56 -38.44 -4.47 -1.03
C VAL A 56 -38.99 -5.70 -0.30
N VAL A 57 -39.93 -5.50 0.64
CA VAL A 57 -40.56 -6.60 1.39
C VAL A 57 -41.41 -7.48 0.47
N GLU A 58 -42.12 -6.92 -0.49
CA GLU A 58 -42.91 -7.69 -1.46
C GLU A 58 -42.02 -8.59 -2.31
N LYS A 59 -40.87 -8.06 -2.75
CA LYS A 59 -39.93 -8.80 -3.61
C LYS A 59 -39.09 -9.83 -2.85
N PHE A 60 -38.70 -9.52 -1.62
CA PHE A 60 -37.83 -10.37 -0.79
C PHE A 60 -38.57 -10.78 0.49
N ARG A 61 -39.28 -11.91 0.43
CA ARG A 61 -40.10 -12.41 1.54
C ARG A 61 -39.31 -12.76 2.80
N ASP A 62 -38.02 -13.04 2.64
CA ASP A 62 -37.10 -13.37 3.74
C ASP A 62 -36.48 -12.11 4.39
N PHE A 63 -36.71 -10.94 3.81
CA PHE A 63 -36.28 -9.67 4.39
C PHE A 63 -37.36 -9.09 5.28
N THR A 64 -37.05 -8.92 6.55
CA THR A 64 -37.94 -8.31 7.54
C THR A 64 -37.34 -6.97 7.98
N PRO A 65 -37.97 -5.84 7.65
CA PRO A 65 -37.53 -4.53 8.13
C PRO A 65 -37.62 -4.46 9.66
N ILE A 66 -36.74 -3.66 10.26
CA ILE A 66 -36.66 -3.48 11.71
C ILE A 66 -37.12 -2.06 12.05
N ASP A 67 -38.13 -1.96 12.88
CA ASP A 67 -38.66 -0.66 13.31
C ASP A 67 -37.70 0.04 14.28
N GLY A 68 -37.69 1.37 14.25
CA GLY A 68 -36.95 2.20 15.18
C GLY A 68 -35.40 2.15 14.98
N VAL A 69 -34.94 1.82 13.76
CA VAL A 69 -33.52 1.87 13.45
C VAL A 69 -32.99 3.29 13.48
N GLY A 70 -31.76 3.45 13.97
CA GLY A 70 -31.03 4.72 13.98
C GLY A 70 -30.48 5.10 12.60
N ALA A 71 -29.57 6.07 12.58
CA ALA A 71 -28.96 6.58 11.36
C ALA A 71 -28.17 5.50 10.60
N THR A 72 -28.21 5.55 9.26
CA THR A 72 -27.48 4.65 8.35
C THR A 72 -26.00 4.53 8.70
N LYS A 73 -25.34 5.65 9.01
CA LYS A 73 -23.91 5.66 9.34
C LYS A 73 -23.56 4.83 10.58
N HIS A 74 -24.41 4.87 11.62
CA HIS A 74 -24.21 4.10 12.83
C HIS A 74 -24.24 2.59 12.57
N HIS A 75 -25.22 2.12 11.82
CA HIS A 75 -25.32 0.69 11.49
C HIS A 75 -24.26 0.23 10.48
N LEU A 76 -23.77 1.12 9.65
CA LEU A 76 -22.62 0.85 8.78
C LEU A 76 -21.34 0.61 9.60
N GLU A 77 -21.06 1.46 10.59
CA GLU A 77 -19.91 1.32 11.49
C GLU A 77 -20.02 0.02 12.32
N GLU A 78 -21.23 -0.32 12.78
CA GLU A 78 -21.52 -1.57 13.49
C GLU A 78 -21.21 -2.79 12.60
N LEU A 79 -21.73 -2.81 11.35
CA LEU A 79 -21.49 -3.88 10.39
C LEU A 79 -20.01 -4.03 10.04
N GLN A 80 -19.31 -2.91 9.81
CA GLN A 80 -17.87 -2.92 9.54
C GLN A 80 -17.07 -3.51 10.69
N SER A 81 -17.43 -3.16 11.92
CA SER A 81 -16.79 -3.68 13.13
C SER A 81 -17.04 -5.20 13.30
N GLU A 82 -18.27 -5.66 13.10
CA GLU A 82 -18.62 -7.08 13.14
C GLU A 82 -17.85 -7.87 12.07
N TYR A 83 -17.87 -7.38 10.82
CA TYR A 83 -17.16 -8.01 9.71
C TYR A 83 -15.64 -8.11 9.98
N LEU A 84 -15.04 -7.03 10.50
CA LEU A 84 -13.63 -7.00 10.85
C LEU A 84 -13.29 -8.05 11.93
N ASN A 85 -14.10 -8.08 13.00
CA ASN A 85 -13.90 -9.00 14.11
C ASN A 85 -14.04 -10.47 13.68
N ASP A 86 -15.06 -10.78 12.90
CA ASP A 86 -15.30 -12.14 12.42
C ASP A 86 -14.22 -12.58 11.42
N SER A 87 -13.86 -11.71 10.48
CA SER A 87 -12.80 -12.00 9.52
C SER A 87 -11.46 -12.23 10.21
N LEU A 88 -11.13 -11.43 11.25
CA LEU A 88 -9.91 -11.64 12.04
C LEU A 88 -9.93 -12.97 12.80
N LYS A 89 -11.08 -13.35 13.40
CA LYS A 89 -11.22 -14.66 14.06
C LYS A 89 -10.96 -15.80 13.10
N ASP A 90 -11.49 -15.73 11.88
CA ASP A 90 -11.32 -16.78 10.88
C ASP A 90 -9.86 -16.84 10.36
N ILE A 91 -9.23 -15.71 10.12
CA ILE A 91 -7.81 -15.63 9.74
C ILE A 91 -6.91 -16.24 10.83
N LEU A 92 -7.17 -15.88 12.11
CA LEU A 92 -6.40 -16.41 13.24
C LEU A 92 -6.63 -17.90 13.44
N ARG A 93 -7.87 -18.40 13.28
CA ARG A 93 -8.19 -19.83 13.39
C ARG A 93 -7.49 -20.64 12.32
N ASN A 94 -7.50 -20.18 11.07
CA ASN A 94 -6.82 -20.87 9.97
C ASN A 94 -5.30 -20.87 10.16
N ALA A 95 -4.71 -19.74 10.53
CA ALA A 95 -3.29 -19.67 10.83
C ALA A 95 -2.88 -20.57 12.00
N ALA A 96 -3.69 -20.65 13.06
CA ALA A 96 -3.46 -21.56 14.19
C ALA A 96 -3.48 -23.03 13.75
N GLY A 97 -4.39 -23.40 12.83
CA GLY A 97 -4.45 -24.75 12.26
C GLY A 97 -3.19 -25.11 11.47
N GLU A 98 -2.68 -24.18 10.68
CA GLU A 98 -1.44 -24.35 9.91
C GLU A 98 -0.22 -24.49 10.82
N VAL A 99 -0.13 -23.68 11.88
CA VAL A 99 0.94 -23.78 12.89
C VAL A 99 0.88 -25.14 13.61
N GLN A 100 -0.30 -25.61 14.00
CA GLN A 100 -0.47 -26.92 14.63
C GLN A 100 -0.04 -28.08 13.71
N SER A 101 -0.18 -27.89 12.39
CA SER A 101 0.26 -28.86 11.37
C SER A 101 1.75 -28.76 11.04
N GLY A 102 2.52 -27.92 11.75
CA GLY A 102 3.95 -27.71 11.52
C GLY A 102 4.30 -26.80 10.33
N ASN A 103 3.31 -26.15 9.71
CA ASN A 103 3.48 -25.32 8.52
C ASN A 103 3.57 -23.83 8.88
N GLY A 104 4.50 -23.44 9.75
CA GLY A 104 4.62 -22.08 10.26
C GLY A 104 4.85 -21.01 9.18
N ASN A 105 5.57 -21.32 8.10
CA ASN A 105 5.79 -20.38 6.99
C ASN A 105 4.47 -20.09 6.24
N ASN A 106 3.66 -21.10 5.97
CA ASN A 106 2.37 -20.94 5.32
C ASN A 106 1.41 -20.13 6.20
N ALA A 107 1.40 -20.40 7.51
CA ALA A 107 0.63 -19.62 8.48
C ALA A 107 1.00 -18.13 8.44
N LEU A 108 2.29 -17.81 8.36
CA LEU A 108 2.78 -16.43 8.28
C LEU A 108 2.35 -15.76 6.97
N GLU A 109 2.53 -16.43 5.83
CA GLU A 109 2.08 -15.91 4.54
C GLU A 109 0.56 -15.70 4.49
N HIS A 110 -0.20 -16.64 5.04
CA HIS A 110 -1.65 -16.54 5.15
C HIS A 110 -2.06 -15.32 5.99
N LEU A 111 -1.45 -15.11 7.16
CA LEU A 111 -1.70 -13.95 8.01
C LEU A 111 -1.42 -12.64 7.27
N ILE A 112 -0.24 -12.49 6.64
CA ILE A 112 0.14 -11.28 5.94
C ILE A 112 -0.82 -10.99 4.77
N THR A 113 -1.11 -11.99 3.97
CA THR A 113 -1.97 -11.84 2.79
C THR A 113 -3.40 -11.50 3.19
N LYS A 114 -4.00 -12.28 4.10
CA LYS A 114 -5.41 -12.12 4.48
C LYS A 114 -5.67 -10.86 5.30
N THR A 115 -4.76 -10.46 6.18
CA THR A 115 -4.88 -9.17 6.89
C THR A 115 -4.73 -7.98 5.95
N SER A 116 -3.89 -8.09 4.92
CA SER A 116 -3.74 -7.05 3.89
C SER A 116 -5.00 -6.92 3.02
N GLU A 117 -5.60 -8.04 2.61
CA GLU A 117 -6.88 -8.07 1.88
C GLU A 117 -8.00 -7.48 2.74
N LEU A 118 -8.07 -7.84 4.01
CA LEU A 118 -9.07 -7.35 4.95
C LEU A 118 -8.97 -5.83 5.11
N LYS A 119 -7.78 -5.30 5.32
CA LYS A 119 -7.54 -3.85 5.40
C LYS A 119 -7.96 -3.11 4.13
N LYS A 120 -7.75 -3.71 2.96
CA LYS A 120 -8.13 -3.15 1.66
C LYS A 120 -9.66 -3.13 1.48
N ASN A 121 -10.33 -4.18 1.92
CA ASN A 121 -11.78 -4.33 1.80
C ASN A 121 -12.56 -3.46 2.80
N THR A 122 -11.96 -3.12 3.94
CA THR A 122 -12.56 -2.25 4.96
C THR A 122 -12.18 -0.78 4.81
N ALA A 123 -11.27 -0.43 3.89
CA ALA A 123 -10.91 0.95 3.63
C ALA A 123 -12.05 1.64 2.86
N ALA A 124 -12.73 2.59 3.50
CA ALA A 124 -13.69 3.45 2.82
C ALA A 124 -12.99 4.31 1.75
N ILE A 125 -13.65 4.47 0.61
CA ILE A 125 -13.24 5.46 -0.39
C ILE A 125 -13.46 6.83 0.25
N ARG A 126 -12.37 7.59 0.43
CA ARG A 126 -12.45 8.95 0.93
C ARG A 126 -12.60 9.90 -0.25
N ASP A 127 -13.66 10.66 -0.25
CA ASP A 127 -13.84 11.84 -1.08
C ASP A 127 -13.51 13.10 -0.26
N ILE A 128 -13.12 14.14 -0.96
CA ILE A 128 -12.96 15.48 -0.39
C ILE A 128 -13.78 16.44 -1.24
N ASP A 129 -14.47 17.35 -0.59
CA ASP A 129 -15.04 18.51 -1.27
C ASP A 129 -13.89 19.48 -1.59
N ALA A 130 -13.53 19.60 -2.86
CA ALA A 130 -12.45 20.48 -3.31
C ALA A 130 -12.73 21.98 -3.04
N THR A 131 -13.98 22.32 -2.73
CA THR A 131 -14.41 23.69 -2.41
C THR A 131 -14.47 23.95 -0.91
N ASP A 132 -14.28 22.93 -0.06
CA ASP A 132 -14.24 23.12 1.40
C ASP A 132 -12.98 23.87 1.82
N LEU A 133 -13.16 25.11 2.25
CA LEU A 133 -12.09 26.02 2.66
C LEU A 133 -11.32 25.45 3.86
N ASN A 134 -11.98 24.80 4.82
CA ASN A 134 -11.31 24.33 6.05
C ASN A 134 -10.35 23.19 5.73
N SER A 135 -10.75 22.24 4.90
CA SER A 135 -9.88 21.17 4.45
C SER A 135 -8.71 21.68 3.61
N ALA A 136 -8.97 22.67 2.73
CA ALA A 136 -7.94 23.29 1.91
C ALA A 136 -6.91 24.06 2.78
N VAL A 137 -7.36 24.86 3.74
CA VAL A 137 -6.48 25.56 4.68
C VAL A 137 -5.61 24.59 5.47
N ALA A 138 -6.22 23.56 6.07
CA ALA A 138 -5.48 22.56 6.84
C ALA A 138 -4.41 21.85 5.98
N TYR A 139 -4.73 21.54 4.72
CA TYR A 139 -3.79 20.94 3.78
C TYR A 139 -2.60 21.87 3.48
N PHE A 140 -2.87 23.13 3.14
CA PHE A 140 -1.81 24.09 2.80
C PHE A 140 -0.96 24.50 4.02
N GLU A 141 -1.53 24.60 5.21
CA GLU A 141 -0.78 24.81 6.45
C GLU A 141 0.17 23.65 6.74
N ASN A 142 -0.28 22.41 6.53
CA ASN A 142 0.57 21.24 6.69
C ASN A 142 1.70 21.21 5.65
N LEU A 143 1.38 21.50 4.38
CA LEU A 143 2.41 21.62 3.32
C LEU A 143 3.45 22.70 3.66
N LYS A 144 3.01 23.84 4.17
CA LYS A 144 3.92 24.93 4.57
C LYS A 144 4.85 24.48 5.69
N LYS A 145 4.32 23.82 6.73
CA LYS A 145 5.13 23.25 7.82
C LYS A 145 6.17 22.26 7.29
N MET A 146 5.76 21.36 6.38
CA MET A 146 6.69 20.40 5.75
C MET A 146 7.74 21.11 4.88
N SER A 147 7.37 22.19 4.18
CA SER A 147 8.28 22.99 3.39
C SER A 147 9.33 23.69 4.25
N ASP A 148 8.91 24.30 5.34
CA ASP A 148 9.80 24.99 6.29
C ASP A 148 10.81 24.02 6.94
N LEU A 149 10.41 22.74 7.08
CA LEU A 149 11.27 21.65 7.54
C LEU A 149 12.12 21.01 6.43
N GLY A 150 12.01 21.46 5.17
CA GLY A 150 12.68 20.83 4.02
C GLY A 150 12.17 19.42 3.71
N GLN A 151 10.92 19.10 4.10
CA GLN A 151 10.35 17.74 4.06
C GLN A 151 9.25 17.56 3.02
N VAL A 152 9.08 18.47 2.06
CA VAL A 152 7.96 18.42 1.11
C VAL A 152 8.06 17.21 0.18
N GLY A 153 9.20 17.02 -0.43
CA GLY A 153 9.44 15.89 -1.34
C GLY A 153 10.92 15.58 -1.48
N ILE A 154 11.24 14.52 -2.18
CA ILE A 154 12.60 14.04 -2.39
C ILE A 154 13.10 14.54 -3.74
N LYS A 155 14.16 15.35 -3.75
CA LYS A 155 14.81 15.80 -4.98
C LYS A 155 15.61 14.66 -5.60
N THR A 156 15.56 14.58 -6.92
CA THR A 156 16.26 13.52 -7.66
C THR A 156 17.78 13.73 -7.71
N GLY A 157 18.24 14.96 -7.48
CA GLY A 157 19.64 15.35 -7.63
C GLY A 157 20.07 15.54 -9.09
N LEU A 158 19.13 15.48 -10.03
CA LEU A 158 19.36 15.78 -11.44
C LEU A 158 18.66 17.11 -11.76
N PRO A 159 19.42 18.21 -11.99
CA PRO A 159 18.84 19.54 -12.16
C PRO A 159 17.78 19.62 -13.27
N GLY A 160 17.97 18.90 -14.37
CA GLY A 160 17.00 18.82 -15.45
C GLY A 160 15.66 18.23 -15.01
N PHE A 161 15.68 17.17 -14.20
CA PHE A 161 14.48 16.56 -13.63
C PHE A 161 13.87 17.43 -12.53
N ASP A 162 14.69 17.96 -11.64
CA ASP A 162 14.23 18.73 -10.49
C ASP A 162 13.57 20.07 -10.90
N ASN A 163 13.90 20.59 -12.08
CA ASN A 163 13.20 21.76 -12.66
C ASN A 163 11.76 21.43 -13.08
N TYR A 164 11.49 20.20 -13.54
CA TYR A 164 10.13 19.73 -13.86
C TYR A 164 9.37 19.26 -12.64
N LEU A 165 10.07 18.90 -11.57
CA LEU A 165 9.51 18.43 -10.29
C LEU A 165 9.92 19.39 -9.16
N PRO A 166 9.40 20.62 -9.13
CA PRO A 166 9.86 21.64 -8.18
C PRO A 166 9.64 21.25 -6.72
N SER A 167 8.66 20.43 -6.43
CA SER A 167 8.44 19.86 -5.08
C SER A 167 9.20 18.57 -4.80
N GLY A 168 9.94 18.02 -5.80
CA GLY A 168 10.52 16.69 -5.72
C GLY A 168 9.46 15.59 -5.84
N ILE A 169 9.87 14.35 -5.56
CA ILE A 169 8.96 13.18 -5.51
C ILE A 169 8.22 13.22 -4.18
N MET A 170 6.91 13.43 -4.24
CA MET A 170 6.06 13.57 -3.05
C MET A 170 5.65 12.21 -2.47
N PRO A 171 5.32 12.13 -1.17
CA PRO A 171 4.74 10.93 -0.59
C PRO A 171 3.51 10.45 -1.35
N GLY A 172 3.41 9.14 -1.59
CA GLY A 172 2.31 8.51 -2.33
C GLY A 172 2.45 8.56 -3.85
N GLN A 173 3.48 9.19 -4.40
CA GLN A 173 3.75 9.17 -5.84
C GLN A 173 4.51 7.92 -6.26
N LEU A 174 4.18 7.42 -7.46
CA LEU A 174 4.84 6.32 -8.13
C LEU A 174 5.63 6.83 -9.34
N GLY A 175 6.95 6.56 -9.37
CA GLY A 175 7.81 6.78 -10.54
C GLY A 175 8.09 5.46 -11.24
N VAL A 176 7.97 5.42 -12.56
CA VAL A 176 8.30 4.25 -13.37
C VAL A 176 9.35 4.62 -14.43
N PHE A 177 10.47 3.88 -14.44
CA PHE A 177 11.54 4.05 -15.44
C PHE A 177 11.51 2.93 -16.44
N LEU A 178 11.30 3.29 -17.70
CA LEU A 178 11.33 2.36 -18.82
C LEU A 178 12.57 2.63 -19.68
N ALA A 179 13.38 1.60 -19.90
CA ALA A 179 14.54 1.67 -20.78
C ALA A 179 14.95 0.27 -21.24
N TYR A 180 15.66 0.20 -22.36
CA TYR A 180 16.25 -1.05 -22.83
C TYR A 180 17.30 -1.59 -21.83
N PRO A 181 17.60 -2.90 -21.85
CA PRO A 181 18.69 -3.48 -21.08
C PRO A 181 20.02 -2.75 -21.34
N GLY A 182 20.86 -2.64 -20.32
CA GLY A 182 22.19 -2.03 -20.43
C GLY A 182 22.25 -0.49 -20.43
N ILE A 183 21.13 0.22 -20.48
CA ILE A 183 21.09 1.72 -20.51
C ILE A 183 21.38 2.33 -19.12
N GLY A 184 21.34 1.55 -18.04
CA GLY A 184 21.65 2.04 -16.70
C GLY A 184 20.44 2.31 -15.80
N LYS A 185 19.28 1.67 -16.04
CA LYS A 185 18.08 1.78 -15.20
C LYS A 185 18.38 1.60 -13.71
N SER A 186 19.03 0.49 -13.36
CA SER A 186 19.38 0.16 -11.99
C SER A 186 20.31 1.20 -11.35
N TRP A 187 21.27 1.72 -12.11
CA TRP A 187 22.14 2.80 -11.64
C TRP A 187 21.36 4.07 -11.33
N LEU A 188 20.41 4.45 -12.21
CA LEU A 188 19.57 5.64 -12.00
C LEU A 188 18.65 5.47 -10.79
N ALA A 189 18.04 4.29 -10.63
CA ALA A 189 17.17 3.99 -9.50
C ALA A 189 17.94 4.04 -8.17
N LEU A 190 19.15 3.43 -8.13
CA LEU A 190 20.04 3.49 -6.97
C LEU A 190 20.55 4.91 -6.71
N TYR A 191 20.83 5.68 -7.75
CA TYR A 191 21.20 7.09 -7.61
C TYR A 191 20.10 7.88 -6.90
N PHE A 192 18.82 7.71 -7.28
CA PHE A 192 17.71 8.38 -6.60
C PHE A 192 17.56 7.93 -5.16
N ALA A 193 17.74 6.64 -4.86
CA ALA A 193 17.75 6.15 -3.48
C ALA A 193 18.86 6.80 -2.65
N VAL A 194 20.06 6.96 -3.23
CA VAL A 194 21.17 7.66 -2.56
C VAL A 194 20.88 9.15 -2.39
N GLN A 195 20.23 9.81 -3.36
CA GLN A 195 19.82 11.21 -3.20
C GLN A 195 18.77 11.36 -2.09
N ALA A 196 17.79 10.46 -2.00
CA ALA A 196 16.85 10.42 -0.89
C ALA A 196 17.58 10.28 0.46
N TRP A 197 18.54 9.37 0.55
CA TRP A 197 19.34 9.16 1.74
C TRP A 197 20.19 10.40 2.11
N LYS A 198 20.82 11.06 1.15
CA LYS A 198 21.57 12.32 1.37
C LYS A 198 20.69 13.42 1.95
N GLN A 199 19.40 13.44 1.61
CA GLN A 199 18.40 14.36 2.14
C GLN A 199 17.81 13.92 3.49
N GLY A 200 18.39 12.91 4.14
CA GLY A 200 17.98 12.44 5.46
C GLY A 200 16.76 11.52 5.44
N ARG A 201 16.45 10.91 4.30
CA ARG A 201 15.38 9.93 4.14
C ARG A 201 15.90 8.50 4.26
N SER A 202 15.07 7.57 4.73
CA SER A 202 15.40 6.16 4.82
C SER A 202 14.95 5.43 3.55
N PRO A 203 15.85 5.02 2.64
CA PRO A 203 15.47 4.27 1.45
C PRO A 203 15.47 2.76 1.71
N LEU A 204 14.60 2.05 0.99
CA LEU A 204 14.55 0.61 0.85
C LEU A 204 14.71 0.24 -0.63
N VAL A 205 15.75 -0.52 -0.96
CA VAL A 205 15.97 -1.06 -2.30
C VAL A 205 15.67 -2.54 -2.30
N ILE A 206 14.79 -2.96 -3.19
CA ILE A 206 14.40 -4.34 -3.43
C ILE A 206 14.91 -4.71 -4.81
N SER A 207 15.99 -5.49 -4.86
CA SER A 207 16.62 -5.95 -6.09
C SER A 207 16.23 -7.40 -6.34
N LEU A 208 15.59 -7.66 -7.48
CA LEU A 208 15.19 -8.99 -7.92
C LEU A 208 16.12 -9.56 -8.99
N GLU A 209 17.05 -8.74 -9.49
CA GLU A 209 18.01 -9.11 -10.53
C GLU A 209 19.44 -9.24 -9.98
N MET A 210 19.80 -8.42 -8.99
CA MET A 210 21.17 -8.32 -8.48
C MET A 210 21.25 -8.77 -7.02
N SER A 211 22.39 -9.30 -6.65
CA SER A 211 22.72 -9.67 -5.27
C SER A 211 22.80 -8.45 -4.33
N GLU A 212 22.60 -8.68 -3.04
CA GLU A 212 22.78 -7.64 -2.01
C GLU A 212 24.16 -7.00 -2.06
N THR A 213 25.19 -7.83 -2.29
CA THR A 213 26.59 -7.37 -2.40
C THR A 213 26.77 -6.47 -3.63
N GLU A 214 26.21 -6.85 -4.77
CA GLU A 214 26.28 -6.07 -6.00
C GLU A 214 25.58 -4.71 -5.83
N VAL A 215 24.36 -4.70 -5.27
CA VAL A 215 23.62 -3.47 -4.98
C VAL A 215 24.40 -2.59 -4.01
N ARG A 216 24.93 -3.15 -2.92
CA ARG A 216 25.75 -2.42 -1.94
C ARG A 216 26.99 -1.80 -2.57
N ASN A 217 27.69 -2.51 -3.43
CA ASN A 217 28.87 -1.98 -4.11
C ASN A 217 28.50 -0.79 -5.02
N ARG A 218 27.37 -0.86 -5.73
CA ARG A 218 26.89 0.27 -6.53
C ARG A 218 26.49 1.46 -5.66
N VAL A 219 25.77 1.21 -4.57
CA VAL A 219 25.38 2.25 -3.60
C VAL A 219 26.63 2.95 -3.04
N PHE A 220 27.65 2.19 -2.62
CA PHE A 220 28.91 2.74 -2.11
C PHE A 220 29.68 3.52 -3.19
N ALA A 221 29.68 3.05 -4.44
CA ALA A 221 30.28 3.80 -5.54
C ALA A 221 29.61 5.17 -5.75
N ILE A 222 28.27 5.22 -5.66
CA ILE A 222 27.51 6.46 -5.79
C ILE A 222 27.71 7.35 -4.55
N MET A 223 27.63 6.80 -3.33
CA MET A 223 27.83 7.55 -2.08
C MET A 223 29.25 8.09 -1.94
N GLY A 224 30.21 7.36 -2.45
CA GLY A 224 31.64 7.72 -2.38
C GLY A 224 32.05 8.85 -3.32
N GLU A 225 31.19 9.29 -4.25
CA GLU A 225 31.42 10.45 -5.13
C GLU A 225 32.79 10.43 -5.82
N GLY A 226 33.18 9.26 -6.33
CA GLY A 226 34.47 9.08 -7.01
C GLY A 226 35.60 8.57 -6.13
N LEU A 227 35.39 8.40 -4.83
CA LEU A 227 36.40 7.79 -3.93
C LEU A 227 36.70 6.35 -4.33
N TRP A 228 35.67 5.59 -4.71
CA TRP A 228 35.79 4.24 -5.24
C TRP A 228 35.00 4.07 -6.54
N SER A 229 35.60 3.34 -7.48
CA SER A 229 34.81 2.82 -8.60
C SER A 229 34.12 1.51 -8.20
N HIS A 230 32.96 1.23 -8.80
CA HIS A 230 32.26 -0.04 -8.64
C HIS A 230 33.20 -1.25 -8.88
N ARG A 231 34.06 -1.18 -9.91
CA ARG A 231 35.04 -2.23 -10.21
C ARG A 231 35.97 -2.51 -9.04
N LYS A 232 36.54 -1.46 -8.41
CA LYS A 232 37.42 -1.63 -7.25
C LYS A 232 36.71 -2.26 -6.07
N LEU A 233 35.48 -1.84 -5.80
CA LEU A 233 34.64 -2.41 -4.75
C LEU A 233 34.34 -3.88 -5.00
N SER A 234 34.00 -4.25 -6.24
CA SER A 234 33.70 -5.64 -6.61
C SER A 234 34.90 -6.55 -6.59
N ASN A 235 36.10 -6.03 -6.84
CA ASN A 235 37.34 -6.78 -6.78
C ASN A 235 38.00 -6.85 -5.38
N GLY A 236 37.39 -6.16 -4.38
CA GLY A 236 38.01 -6.05 -3.05
C GLY A 236 39.24 -5.13 -2.99
N GLU A 237 39.45 -4.30 -4.01
CA GLU A 237 40.55 -3.34 -4.10
C GLU A 237 40.26 -2.08 -3.27
N VAL A 238 39.96 -2.26 -1.98
CA VAL A 238 39.60 -1.17 -1.06
C VAL A 238 40.44 -1.27 0.21
N GLU A 239 41.06 -0.17 0.59
CA GLU A 239 41.78 -0.08 1.86
C GLU A 239 40.76 -0.01 3.02
N ILE A 240 40.82 -0.98 3.92
CA ILE A 240 39.84 -1.14 5.00
C ILE A 240 39.80 0.08 5.95
N ASP A 241 40.97 0.64 6.26
CA ASP A 241 41.04 1.80 7.16
C ASP A 241 40.46 3.06 6.52
N MET A 242 40.61 3.22 5.21
CA MET A 242 39.99 4.28 4.43
C MET A 242 38.46 4.10 4.43
N LEU A 243 37.97 2.86 4.26
CA LEU A 243 36.55 2.55 4.32
C LEU A 243 35.95 2.85 5.71
N LYS A 244 36.65 2.47 6.78
CA LYS A 244 36.23 2.75 8.17
C LYS A 244 36.13 4.25 8.43
N LYS A 245 37.15 5.02 8.00
CA LYS A 245 37.17 6.47 8.14
C LYS A 245 36.02 7.10 7.38
N TRP A 246 35.83 6.74 6.13
CA TRP A 246 34.73 7.24 5.31
C TRP A 246 33.37 6.91 5.93
N HIS A 247 33.21 5.68 6.45
CA HIS A 247 31.96 5.26 7.13
C HIS A 247 31.69 6.16 8.36
N ALA A 248 32.70 6.36 9.21
CA ALA A 248 32.57 7.23 10.38
C ALA A 248 32.21 8.68 9.99
N ASP A 249 32.87 9.22 8.95
CA ASP A 249 32.70 10.62 8.53
C ASP A 249 31.39 10.88 7.78
N LYS A 250 30.87 9.91 7.03
CA LYS A 250 29.76 10.11 6.09
C LYS A 250 28.46 9.37 6.43
N LEU A 251 28.55 8.24 7.11
CA LEU A 251 27.38 7.40 7.37
C LEU A 251 26.89 7.49 8.83
N GLN A 252 27.76 7.84 9.77
CA GLN A 252 27.39 7.93 11.16
C GLN A 252 26.32 9.01 11.39
N GLY A 253 25.22 8.64 12.06
CA GLY A 253 24.09 9.54 12.33
C GLY A 253 23.16 9.78 11.15
N LYS A 254 23.37 9.13 10.02
CA LYS A 254 22.46 9.14 8.88
C LYS A 254 21.39 8.05 9.01
N PRO A 255 20.24 8.20 8.33
CA PRO A 255 19.23 7.15 8.28
C PRO A 255 19.79 5.84 7.73
N GLU A 256 19.16 4.74 8.12
CA GLU A 256 19.48 3.43 7.57
C GLU A 256 19.13 3.35 6.07
N PHE A 257 19.93 2.59 5.33
CA PHE A 257 19.74 2.29 3.92
C PHE A 257 19.56 0.79 3.77
N HIS A 258 18.32 0.33 3.54
CA HIS A 258 18.01 -1.09 3.48
C HIS A 258 18.10 -1.64 2.06
N ILE A 259 18.66 -2.83 1.93
CA ILE A 259 18.78 -3.58 0.67
C ILE A 259 18.19 -4.97 0.91
N ILE A 260 17.34 -5.41 0.00
CA ILE A 260 16.76 -6.74 -0.03
C ILE A 260 17.00 -7.34 -1.41
N SER A 261 17.43 -8.59 -1.46
CA SER A 261 17.51 -9.38 -2.69
C SER A 261 16.85 -10.75 -2.50
N ASN A 262 16.76 -11.50 -3.58
CA ASN A 262 16.30 -12.89 -3.56
C ASN A 262 17.43 -13.91 -3.53
N ASP A 263 18.68 -13.49 -3.28
CA ASP A 263 19.88 -14.34 -3.32
C ASP A 263 19.83 -15.52 -2.35
N ASN A 264 19.13 -15.37 -1.22
CA ASN A 264 19.01 -16.40 -0.19
C ASN A 264 17.90 -17.42 -0.49
N GLY A 265 17.42 -17.49 -1.73
CA GLY A 265 16.39 -18.43 -2.16
C GLY A 265 14.96 -18.10 -1.69
N GLY A 266 14.77 -16.94 -1.09
CA GLY A 266 13.45 -16.45 -0.70
C GLY A 266 12.69 -15.87 -1.91
N GLU A 267 11.43 -16.22 -2.05
CA GLU A 267 10.56 -15.62 -3.07
C GLU A 267 10.13 -14.21 -2.65
N VAL A 268 10.46 -13.21 -3.45
CA VAL A 268 9.99 -11.85 -3.21
C VAL A 268 8.62 -11.66 -3.88
N THR A 269 7.58 -11.72 -3.07
CA THR A 269 6.19 -11.47 -3.48
C THR A 269 5.77 -10.04 -3.10
N PRO A 270 4.66 -9.51 -3.65
CA PRO A 270 4.10 -8.23 -3.19
C PRO A 270 3.81 -8.19 -1.68
N SER A 271 3.46 -9.33 -1.08
CA SER A 271 3.24 -9.43 0.37
C SER A 271 4.54 -9.29 1.16
N VAL A 272 5.63 -9.89 0.68
CA VAL A 272 6.98 -9.71 1.27
C VAL A 272 7.41 -8.26 1.16
N ILE A 273 7.24 -7.64 -0.01
CA ILE A 273 7.54 -6.21 -0.22
C ILE A 273 6.78 -5.34 0.80
N ARG A 274 5.47 -5.58 0.95
CA ARG A 274 4.65 -4.86 1.92
C ARG A 274 5.12 -5.09 3.35
N GLY A 275 5.39 -6.34 3.73
CA GLY A 275 5.91 -6.67 5.07
C GLY A 275 7.22 -5.94 5.39
N LYS A 276 8.11 -5.81 4.40
CA LYS A 276 9.37 -5.07 4.56
C LYS A 276 9.17 -3.55 4.64
N ILE A 277 8.22 -3.00 3.88
CA ILE A 277 7.82 -1.60 3.99
C ILE A 277 7.23 -1.33 5.40
N ASP A 278 6.37 -2.21 5.90
CA ASP A 278 5.77 -2.08 7.23
C ASP A 278 6.82 -2.23 8.36
N GLN A 279 7.84 -3.07 8.13
CA GLN A 279 8.95 -3.30 9.08
C GLN A 279 9.88 -2.09 9.17
N TYR A 280 10.37 -1.59 8.03
CA TYR A 280 11.40 -0.54 7.98
C TYR A 280 10.80 0.86 7.87
N LYS A 281 9.54 0.99 7.48
CA LYS A 281 8.84 2.27 7.25
C LYS A 281 9.67 3.27 6.44
N PRO A 282 10.17 2.85 5.27
CA PRO A 282 11.06 3.68 4.46
C PRO A 282 10.32 4.90 3.89
N ASP A 283 11.04 6.00 3.71
CA ASP A 283 10.54 7.19 3.02
C ASP A 283 10.56 7.04 1.49
N PHE A 284 11.41 6.17 0.98
CA PHE A 284 11.62 5.94 -0.45
C PHE A 284 11.84 4.46 -0.75
N VAL A 285 11.11 3.91 -1.71
CA VAL A 285 11.21 2.49 -2.08
C VAL A 285 11.58 2.36 -3.55
N VAL A 286 12.58 1.55 -3.84
CA VAL A 286 12.96 1.13 -5.20
C VAL A 286 12.69 -0.36 -5.35
N VAL A 287 12.05 -0.74 -6.46
CA VAL A 287 11.88 -2.15 -6.86
C VAL A 287 12.51 -2.34 -8.24
N ASP A 288 13.59 -3.11 -8.31
CA ASP A 288 14.35 -3.35 -9.53
C ASP A 288 14.43 -4.86 -9.84
N TYR A 289 13.59 -5.38 -10.71
CA TYR A 289 12.46 -4.77 -11.36
C TYR A 289 11.19 -5.62 -11.15
N LEU A 290 10.05 -4.98 -11.20
CA LEU A 290 8.77 -5.53 -10.75
C LEU A 290 8.32 -6.80 -11.48
N GLN A 291 8.71 -6.99 -12.76
CA GLN A 291 8.33 -8.16 -13.57
C GLN A 291 8.92 -9.48 -13.03
N LEU A 292 9.96 -9.44 -12.22
CA LEU A 292 10.52 -10.62 -11.56
C LEU A 292 9.77 -11.04 -10.30
N CYS A 293 8.85 -10.20 -9.82
CA CYS A 293 8.01 -10.56 -8.70
C CYS A 293 7.03 -11.69 -9.10
N LEU A 294 7.08 -12.82 -8.41
CA LEU A 294 6.47 -14.09 -8.82
C LEU A 294 4.98 -14.02 -9.10
N GLN A 295 4.21 -13.28 -8.31
CA GLN A 295 2.76 -13.15 -8.53
C GLN A 295 2.45 -12.36 -9.80
N ILE A 296 3.24 -11.37 -10.14
CA ILE A 296 3.09 -10.55 -11.33
C ILE A 296 3.48 -11.36 -12.56
N LYS A 297 4.57 -12.14 -12.49
CA LYS A 297 5.00 -13.03 -13.57
C LYS A 297 3.91 -14.05 -13.92
N ASN A 298 3.27 -14.66 -12.94
CA ASN A 298 2.20 -15.62 -13.15
C ASN A 298 0.92 -14.99 -13.73
N GLN A 299 0.62 -13.73 -13.42
CA GLN A 299 -0.51 -13.00 -14.00
C GLN A 299 -0.25 -12.62 -15.46
N ILE A 300 0.95 -12.12 -15.76
CA ILE A 300 1.33 -11.77 -17.14
C ILE A 300 1.30 -13.00 -18.03
N THR A 301 1.85 -14.13 -17.60
CA THR A 301 1.87 -15.37 -18.38
C THR A 301 0.46 -15.90 -18.66
N LYS A 302 -0.51 -15.70 -17.75
CA LYS A 302 -1.91 -16.10 -17.95
C LYS A 302 -2.70 -15.20 -18.91
N GLN A 303 -2.25 -13.97 -19.17
CA GLN A 303 -2.91 -13.05 -20.10
C GLN A 303 -2.46 -13.25 -21.56
N TYR A 304 -1.35 -13.93 -21.79
CA TYR A 304 -0.77 -14.14 -23.12
C TYR A 304 -0.75 -15.61 -23.57
N VAL A 305 -1.43 -16.51 -22.86
CA VAL A 305 -1.74 -17.90 -23.24
C VAL A 305 -3.25 -18.06 -23.36
#